data_7c60faa5d01a4a01373e69676a54214d
#
_entry.id   7c60faa5d01a4a01373e69676a54214d
#
_cell.length_a   1.000
_cell.length_b   1.000
_cell.length_c   1.000
_cell.angle_alpha   90.00
_cell.angle_beta   90.00
_cell.angle_gamma   90.00
#
_symmetry.space_group_name_H-M   'P 1'
#
loop_
_entity.id
_entity.type
_entity.pdbx_description
1 polymer ?
#
loop_
_entity_poly.entity_id
_entity_poly.type
_entity_poly.pdbx_seq_one_letter_code
_entity_poly.pdbx_strand_id
1 'polypeptide(L)'
;MRKPDYTQILKVLKKQVPDRPTLFEFFMNVPVYDELSGEEAPVRGDIYDYTRKVMYAFKNGGYDYVTSYASLFRFPTGDRERKSSISINDGHVITGWESYKNYDWPDPDKFGREFLDAIAPDLPEGMKIISHGPGGVLENAIALVGYDNLCLMLYDEPELARKVFDDIGSRLVRYYELAASHDSVCAIISNDDWGFKTQTMLSTAHMREYVFPWHKKIVEAGHKNGKPVLLHSCGYLVDVMEDIIENMRYDGKHSYEDAIQSVEEAYEQYKGRIAILGGMDVHFVCTETPEAIAARAKAMLERTAKIGGYALGTGNSVPDYVPKENYYAMIDVVRGGV
;
A
#
# COMPACT_ATOMS: atom_id res chain seq x y z
N MET A 1 -13.40 -2.66 23.80
CA MET A 1 -12.86 -2.45 22.44
C MET A 1 -12.01 -1.18 22.43
N ARG A 2 -10.85 -1.20 21.81
CA ARG A 2 -9.92 -0.06 21.70
C ARG A 2 -10.56 1.08 20.88
N LYS A 3 -10.55 2.32 21.40
CA LYS A 3 -11.00 3.48 20.60
C LYS A 3 -9.92 3.83 19.57
N PRO A 4 -10.28 4.01 18.29
CA PRO A 4 -9.33 4.47 17.27
C PRO A 4 -8.76 5.85 17.58
N ASP A 5 -7.50 6.05 17.20
CA ASP A 5 -6.80 7.34 17.25
C ASP A 5 -5.75 7.38 16.13
N TYR A 6 -6.13 7.97 15.00
CA TYR A 6 -5.26 8.02 13.81
C TYR A 6 -3.92 8.76 14.08
N THR A 7 -3.81 9.53 15.16
CA THR A 7 -2.55 10.20 15.49
C THR A 7 -1.45 9.22 15.86
N GLN A 8 -1.81 7.99 16.30
CA GLN A 8 -0.83 6.96 16.65
C GLN A 8 -0.05 6.47 15.41
N ILE A 9 -0.74 6.17 14.29
CA ILE A 9 -0.06 5.80 13.05
C ILE A 9 0.75 6.98 12.47
N LEU A 10 0.30 8.21 12.67
CA LEU A 10 1.08 9.39 12.27
C LEU A 10 2.37 9.55 13.10
N LYS A 11 2.37 9.20 14.39
CA LYS A 11 3.60 9.14 15.20
C LYS A 11 4.57 8.10 14.65
N VAL A 12 4.07 6.92 14.30
CA VAL A 12 4.88 5.87 13.67
C VAL A 12 5.53 6.38 12.38
N LEU A 13 4.74 6.96 11.46
CA LEU A 13 5.26 7.50 10.19
C LEU A 13 6.26 8.66 10.39
N LYS A 14 6.16 9.39 11.49
CA LYS A 14 7.16 10.39 11.90
C LYS A 14 8.36 9.79 12.64
N LYS A 15 8.49 8.47 12.71
CA LYS A 15 9.55 7.74 13.42
C LYS A 15 9.59 8.06 14.93
N GLN A 16 8.40 8.36 15.50
CA GLN A 16 8.22 8.64 16.91
C GLN A 16 7.65 7.41 17.62
N VAL A 17 7.75 7.38 18.94
CA VAL A 17 7.08 6.36 19.77
C VAL A 17 5.59 6.70 19.86
N PRO A 18 4.68 5.81 19.43
CA PRO A 18 3.26 5.99 19.68
C PRO A 18 2.94 5.80 21.16
N ASP A 19 1.84 6.35 21.64
CA ASP A 19 1.41 6.24 23.07
C ASP A 19 1.02 4.80 23.44
N ARG A 20 0.80 3.96 22.44
CA ARG A 20 0.42 2.55 22.55
C ARG A 20 0.87 1.77 21.30
N PRO A 21 1.04 0.45 21.37
CA PRO A 21 1.33 -0.37 20.19
C PRO A 21 0.32 -0.11 19.08
N THR A 22 0.78 0.02 17.85
CA THR A 22 -0.02 0.38 16.68
C THR A 22 0.01 -0.76 15.67
N LEU A 23 -1.14 -1.05 15.07
CA LEU A 23 -1.28 -2.04 13.99
C LEU A 23 -1.13 -1.36 12.63
N PHE A 24 -0.63 -2.12 11.66
CA PHE A 24 -0.64 -1.75 10.25
C PHE A 24 -1.07 -2.93 9.38
N GLU A 25 -2.04 -2.70 8.51
CA GLU A 25 -2.42 -3.61 7.44
C GLU A 25 -2.79 -2.81 6.19
N PHE A 26 -2.43 -3.34 5.01
CA PHE A 26 -2.84 -2.72 3.77
C PHE A 26 -4.26 -3.15 3.41
N PHE A 27 -4.50 -4.44 3.26
CA PHE A 27 -5.86 -5.00 3.20
C PHE A 27 -5.92 -6.42 3.76
N MET A 28 -7.15 -6.81 4.12
CA MET A 28 -7.50 -8.13 4.58
C MET A 28 -8.39 -8.83 3.55
N ASN A 29 -8.49 -10.13 3.62
CA ASN A 29 -9.40 -10.89 2.78
C ASN A 29 -10.87 -10.65 3.18
N VAL A 30 -11.78 -10.99 2.26
CA VAL A 30 -13.23 -10.79 2.46
C VAL A 30 -13.76 -11.52 3.69
N PRO A 31 -13.42 -12.80 3.96
CA PRO A 31 -13.85 -13.49 5.18
C PRO A 31 -13.46 -12.77 6.48
N VAL A 32 -12.27 -12.16 6.55
CA VAL A 32 -11.84 -11.38 7.72
C VAL A 32 -12.63 -10.09 7.82
N TYR A 33 -12.88 -9.39 6.70
CA TYR A 33 -13.73 -8.21 6.70
C TYR A 33 -15.16 -8.53 7.14
N ASP A 34 -15.73 -9.65 6.67
CA ASP A 34 -17.08 -10.09 7.03
C ASP A 34 -17.22 -10.35 8.53
N GLU A 35 -16.23 -10.99 9.12
CA GLU A 35 -16.23 -11.31 10.54
C GLU A 35 -16.00 -10.08 11.42
N LEU A 36 -15.02 -9.26 11.05
CA LEU A 36 -14.65 -8.08 11.86
C LEU A 36 -15.63 -6.92 11.72
N SER A 37 -16.34 -6.76 10.59
CA SER A 37 -17.22 -5.60 10.38
C SER A 37 -18.39 -5.55 11.38
N GLY A 38 -18.87 -6.72 11.82
CA GLY A 38 -20.02 -6.79 12.71
C GLY A 38 -21.30 -6.22 12.07
N GLU A 39 -22.32 -5.99 12.90
CA GLU A 39 -23.60 -5.41 12.47
C GLU A 39 -23.61 -3.87 12.55
N GLU A 40 -22.53 -3.25 13.03
CA GLU A 40 -22.47 -1.80 13.25
C GLU A 40 -22.19 -0.99 11.98
N ALA A 41 -21.68 -1.63 10.90
CA ALA A 41 -21.35 -0.94 9.66
C ALA A 41 -22.62 -0.38 9.00
N PRO A 42 -22.67 0.94 8.70
CA PRO A 42 -23.83 1.53 8.05
C PRO A 42 -24.07 0.92 6.66
N VAL A 43 -25.31 0.50 6.39
CA VAL A 43 -25.76 0.03 5.07
C VAL A 43 -26.74 1.05 4.52
N ARG A 44 -26.42 1.66 3.37
CA ARG A 44 -27.24 2.70 2.73
C ARG A 44 -27.83 2.24 1.38
N GLY A 45 -27.45 1.06 0.90
CA GLY A 45 -27.88 0.51 -0.39
C GLY A 45 -27.19 1.17 -1.59
N ASP A 46 -26.03 1.78 -1.40
CA ASP A 46 -25.24 2.42 -2.46
C ASP A 46 -23.92 1.65 -2.73
N ILE A 47 -23.18 2.10 -3.75
CA ILE A 47 -21.91 1.46 -4.18
C ILE A 47 -20.80 1.52 -3.13
N TYR A 48 -20.96 2.29 -2.05
CA TYR A 48 -19.96 2.49 -1.01
C TYR A 48 -20.18 1.60 0.23
N ASP A 49 -21.22 0.78 0.27
CA ASP A 49 -21.53 -0.09 1.42
C ASP A 49 -20.39 -1.05 1.74
N TYR A 50 -19.71 -1.57 0.71
CA TYR A 50 -18.53 -2.39 0.93
C TYR A 50 -17.40 -1.61 1.61
N THR A 51 -17.17 -0.35 1.22
CA THR A 51 -16.15 0.50 1.85
C THR A 51 -16.49 0.78 3.32
N ARG A 52 -17.76 1.03 3.64
CA ARG A 52 -18.23 1.19 5.04
C ARG A 52 -17.99 -0.07 5.87
N LYS A 53 -18.27 -1.24 5.29
CA LYS A 53 -17.96 -2.53 5.90
C LYS A 53 -16.47 -2.66 6.24
N VAL A 54 -15.59 -2.32 5.30
CA VAL A 54 -14.13 -2.32 5.49
C VAL A 54 -13.72 -1.36 6.61
N MET A 55 -14.30 -0.16 6.69
CA MET A 55 -14.03 0.80 7.78
C MET A 55 -14.30 0.19 9.16
N TYR A 56 -15.43 -0.49 9.32
CA TYR A 56 -15.80 -1.09 10.59
C TYR A 56 -15.00 -2.35 10.89
N ALA A 57 -14.60 -3.09 9.88
CA ALA A 57 -13.67 -4.21 10.05
C ALA A 57 -12.30 -3.74 10.57
N PHE A 58 -11.75 -2.66 10.03
CA PHE A 58 -10.53 -2.05 10.56
C PHE A 58 -10.71 -1.56 12.00
N LYS A 59 -11.80 -0.84 12.30
CA LYS A 59 -12.13 -0.41 13.66
C LYS A 59 -12.15 -1.58 14.64
N ASN A 60 -12.90 -2.61 14.33
CA ASN A 60 -13.09 -3.77 15.21
C ASN A 60 -11.86 -4.67 15.25
N GLY A 61 -11.02 -4.65 14.21
CA GLY A 61 -9.67 -5.21 14.17
C GLY A 61 -8.68 -4.48 15.08
N GLY A 62 -9.03 -3.30 15.63
CA GLY A 62 -8.17 -2.52 16.53
C GLY A 62 -7.24 -1.55 15.83
N TYR A 63 -7.46 -1.28 14.55
CA TYR A 63 -6.71 -0.30 13.76
C TYR A 63 -7.16 1.14 14.06
N ASP A 64 -6.23 2.06 13.90
CA ASP A 64 -6.44 3.49 14.15
C ASP A 64 -6.84 4.27 12.87
N TYR A 65 -6.92 3.58 11.74
CA TYR A 65 -7.20 4.10 10.41
C TYR A 65 -7.90 3.04 9.55
N VAL A 66 -8.31 3.43 8.36
CA VAL A 66 -8.73 2.50 7.31
C VAL A 66 -7.99 2.81 6.01
N THR A 67 -7.67 1.78 5.22
CA THR A 67 -7.16 1.97 3.86
C THR A 67 -8.32 2.09 2.86
N SER A 68 -8.22 3.01 1.91
CA SER A 68 -9.24 3.17 0.86
C SER A 68 -8.68 3.87 -0.37
N TYR A 69 -9.31 3.64 -1.53
CA TYR A 69 -9.13 4.51 -2.68
C TYR A 69 -9.61 5.94 -2.38
N ALA A 70 -9.07 6.92 -3.14
CA ALA A 70 -9.57 8.29 -3.10
C ALA A 70 -10.74 8.52 -4.06
N SER A 71 -10.79 7.74 -5.14
CA SER A 71 -11.82 7.82 -6.17
C SER A 71 -11.87 6.50 -6.96
N LEU A 72 -12.79 6.40 -7.92
CA LEU A 72 -12.89 5.27 -8.85
C LEU A 72 -11.96 5.40 -10.07
N PHE A 73 -11.01 6.32 -10.02
CA PHE A 73 -10.00 6.48 -11.08
C PHE A 73 -9.19 5.20 -11.26
N ARG A 74 -8.97 4.81 -12.52
CA ARG A 74 -8.12 3.68 -12.91
C ARG A 74 -7.72 3.79 -14.37
N PHE A 75 -6.66 3.08 -14.76
CA PHE A 75 -6.25 2.93 -16.15
C PHE A 75 -6.98 1.72 -16.76
N PRO A 76 -7.84 1.89 -17.77
CA PRO A 76 -8.50 0.78 -18.44
C PRO A 76 -7.48 -0.14 -19.13
N THR A 77 -7.61 -1.43 -18.92
CA THR A 77 -6.82 -2.49 -19.58
C THR A 77 -7.72 -3.33 -20.47
N GLY A 78 -7.14 -4.14 -21.35
CA GLY A 78 -7.87 -5.15 -22.09
C GLY A 78 -8.43 -6.27 -21.18
N ASP A 79 -9.27 -7.10 -21.74
CA ASP A 79 -9.84 -8.24 -21.04
C ASP A 79 -8.74 -9.21 -20.61
N ARG A 80 -8.81 -9.64 -19.37
CA ARG A 80 -7.93 -10.68 -18.81
C ARG A 80 -8.75 -11.95 -18.62
N GLU A 81 -8.30 -13.06 -19.19
CA GLU A 81 -8.91 -14.35 -18.88
C GLU A 81 -8.68 -14.68 -17.39
N ARG A 82 -9.76 -15.03 -16.70
CA ARG A 82 -9.67 -15.54 -15.32
C ARG A 82 -9.06 -16.94 -15.34
N LYS A 83 -7.75 -17.03 -15.11
CA LYS A 83 -6.99 -18.28 -14.95
C LYS A 83 -6.58 -18.46 -13.48
N SER A 84 -6.14 -19.65 -13.13
CA SER A 84 -5.57 -19.95 -11.80
C SER A 84 -4.28 -19.18 -11.50
N SER A 85 -3.59 -18.66 -12.55
CA SER A 85 -2.46 -17.76 -12.45
C SER A 85 -2.67 -16.57 -13.38
N ILE A 86 -2.30 -15.36 -12.91
CA ILE A 86 -2.34 -14.14 -13.71
C ILE A 86 -0.97 -13.97 -14.37
N SER A 87 -0.95 -13.88 -15.71
CA SER A 87 0.25 -13.48 -16.44
C SER A 87 0.39 -11.96 -16.40
N ILE A 88 1.59 -11.48 -16.09
CA ILE A 88 1.92 -10.04 -16.13
C ILE A 88 2.00 -9.49 -17.56
N ASN A 89 1.81 -10.35 -18.57
CA ASN A 89 1.73 -9.99 -19.98
C ASN A 89 0.29 -9.97 -20.53
N ASP A 90 -0.72 -10.36 -19.73
CA ASP A 90 -2.11 -10.42 -20.20
C ASP A 90 -2.82 -9.06 -20.06
N GLY A 91 -3.71 -8.76 -21.01
CA GLY A 91 -4.58 -7.58 -20.97
C GLY A 91 -3.91 -6.26 -21.37
N HIS A 92 -2.70 -6.30 -21.94
CA HIS A 92 -2.03 -5.12 -22.48
C HIS A 92 -2.79 -4.51 -23.68
N VAL A 93 -2.72 -3.20 -23.79
CA VAL A 93 -3.45 -2.42 -24.82
C VAL A 93 -2.52 -1.49 -25.61
N ILE A 94 -1.31 -1.26 -25.13
CA ILE A 94 -0.31 -0.40 -25.76
C ILE A 94 0.83 -1.30 -26.30
N THR A 95 0.88 -1.45 -27.62
CA THR A 95 1.89 -2.28 -28.32
C THR A 95 2.83 -1.48 -29.21
N GLY A 96 2.62 -0.15 -29.30
CA GLY A 96 3.41 0.74 -30.15
C GLY A 96 2.76 2.13 -30.20
N TRP A 97 3.34 3.04 -31.02
CA TRP A 97 2.89 4.42 -31.14
C TRP A 97 1.44 4.59 -31.54
N GLU A 98 0.91 3.72 -32.41
CA GLU A 98 -0.47 3.84 -32.88
C GLU A 98 -1.45 3.55 -31.74
N SER A 99 -1.28 2.42 -31.04
CA SER A 99 -2.13 2.07 -29.90
C SER A 99 -1.98 3.05 -28.74
N TYR A 100 -0.76 3.56 -28.48
CA TYR A 100 -0.55 4.63 -27.48
C TYR A 100 -1.34 5.90 -27.81
N LYS A 101 -1.35 6.35 -29.07
CA LYS A 101 -2.08 7.56 -29.50
C LYS A 101 -3.60 7.38 -29.42
N ASN A 102 -4.07 6.14 -29.63
CA ASN A 102 -5.50 5.79 -29.60
C ASN A 102 -6.00 5.40 -28.20
N TYR A 103 -5.10 5.27 -27.21
CA TYR A 103 -5.52 4.94 -25.84
C TYR A 103 -6.24 6.16 -25.22
N ASP A 104 -7.46 5.92 -24.70
CA ASP A 104 -8.24 6.94 -24.00
C ASP A 104 -7.71 7.15 -22.59
N TRP A 105 -6.72 8.03 -22.46
CA TRP A 105 -6.06 8.33 -21.20
C TRP A 105 -7.05 8.92 -20.20
N PRO A 106 -7.33 8.24 -19.07
CA PRO A 106 -8.30 8.73 -18.10
C PRO A 106 -7.82 10.01 -17.41
N ASP A 107 -8.75 10.91 -17.15
CA ASP A 107 -8.47 12.18 -16.47
C ASP A 107 -8.87 12.07 -14.98
N PRO A 108 -7.91 12.16 -14.03
CA PRO A 108 -8.22 12.06 -12.60
C PRO A 108 -9.19 13.12 -12.09
N ASP A 109 -9.19 14.32 -12.70
CA ASP A 109 -10.07 15.42 -12.32
C ASP A 109 -11.56 15.12 -12.57
N LYS A 110 -11.87 14.23 -13.54
CA LYS A 110 -13.25 13.79 -13.80
C LYS A 110 -13.84 12.89 -12.71
N PHE A 111 -12.99 12.30 -11.88
CA PHE A 111 -13.42 11.46 -10.75
C PHE A 111 -13.54 12.26 -9.45
N GLY A 112 -12.93 13.44 -9.40
CA GLY A 112 -13.06 14.40 -8.32
C GLY A 112 -12.80 13.82 -6.92
N ARG A 113 -13.58 14.30 -5.93
CA ARG A 113 -13.51 13.89 -4.52
C ARG A 113 -14.80 13.23 -4.04
N GLU A 114 -15.75 13.00 -4.93
CA GLU A 114 -17.10 12.48 -4.62
C GLU A 114 -17.06 11.18 -3.81
N PHE A 115 -16.10 10.29 -4.11
CA PHE A 115 -15.92 9.05 -3.36
C PHE A 115 -15.60 9.32 -1.89
N LEU A 116 -14.61 10.17 -1.61
CA LEU A 116 -14.21 10.52 -0.25
C LEU A 116 -15.31 11.32 0.48
N ASP A 117 -15.96 12.26 -0.22
CA ASP A 117 -17.08 13.04 0.32
C ASP A 117 -18.25 12.11 0.75
N ALA A 118 -18.49 11.04 -0.02
CA ALA A 118 -19.57 10.08 0.27
C ALA A 118 -19.29 9.20 1.49
N ILE A 119 -18.02 8.82 1.72
CA ILE A 119 -17.66 7.87 2.78
C ILE A 119 -17.17 8.53 4.06
N ALA A 120 -16.65 9.75 3.98
CA ALA A 120 -16.08 10.46 5.13
C ALA A 120 -17.06 10.66 6.31
N PRO A 121 -18.36 10.93 6.09
CA PRO A 121 -19.33 11.04 7.19
C PRO A 121 -19.56 9.76 7.99
N ASP A 122 -19.21 8.60 7.41
CA ASP A 122 -19.41 7.28 8.01
C ASP A 122 -18.15 6.74 8.70
N LEU A 123 -17.04 7.50 8.69
CA LEU A 123 -15.82 7.12 9.40
C LEU A 123 -16.08 6.99 10.90
N PRO A 124 -15.66 5.88 11.53
CA PRO A 124 -15.69 5.77 12.98
C PRO A 124 -14.92 6.89 13.66
N GLU A 125 -15.41 7.37 14.80
CA GLU A 125 -14.76 8.43 15.58
C GLU A 125 -13.30 8.08 15.88
N GLY A 126 -12.39 9.03 15.63
CA GLY A 126 -10.95 8.88 15.83
C GLY A 126 -10.22 8.19 14.68
N MET A 127 -10.92 7.71 13.65
CA MET A 127 -10.30 7.16 12.44
C MET A 127 -10.18 8.19 11.33
N LYS A 128 -9.16 7.98 10.48
CA LYS A 128 -9.01 8.63 9.18
C LYS A 128 -8.59 7.62 8.13
N ILE A 129 -8.60 8.05 6.88
CA ILE A 129 -8.23 7.23 5.73
C ILE A 129 -6.73 7.35 5.47
N ILE A 130 -6.06 6.22 5.25
CA ILE A 130 -4.80 6.15 4.51
C ILE A 130 -5.17 5.80 3.08
N SER A 131 -5.05 6.77 2.17
CA SER A 131 -5.50 6.58 0.80
C SER A 131 -4.43 5.93 -0.06
N HIS A 132 -4.83 4.97 -0.90
CA HIS A 132 -3.96 4.29 -1.85
C HIS A 132 -4.41 4.49 -3.30
N GLY A 133 -3.51 4.22 -4.25
CA GLY A 133 -3.76 4.35 -5.68
C GLY A 133 -4.30 3.07 -6.33
N PRO A 134 -4.74 3.21 -7.59
CA PRO A 134 -5.17 2.08 -8.42
C PRO A 134 -3.98 1.37 -9.08
N GLY A 135 -3.00 0.94 -8.31
CA GLY A 135 -1.69 0.49 -8.77
C GLY A 135 -0.68 1.65 -8.86
N GLY A 136 0.59 1.28 -9.01
CA GLY A 136 1.67 2.23 -9.11
C GLY A 136 2.07 2.60 -10.54
N VAL A 137 3.20 3.27 -10.67
CA VAL A 137 3.73 3.72 -11.98
C VAL A 137 4.19 2.53 -12.81
N LEU A 138 4.98 1.63 -12.21
CA LEU A 138 5.48 0.43 -12.89
C LEU A 138 4.37 -0.59 -13.12
N GLU A 139 3.54 -0.86 -12.11
CA GLU A 139 2.43 -1.80 -12.24
C GLU A 139 1.46 -1.41 -13.36
N ASN A 140 1.12 -0.12 -13.49
CA ASN A 140 0.26 0.35 -14.58
C ASN A 140 0.99 0.31 -15.94
N ALA A 141 2.29 0.62 -15.99
CA ALA A 141 3.06 0.46 -17.23
C ALA A 141 3.08 -1.01 -17.69
N ILE A 142 3.31 -1.94 -16.79
CA ILE A 142 3.25 -3.40 -17.07
C ILE A 142 1.81 -3.80 -17.49
N ALA A 143 0.79 -3.30 -16.81
CA ALA A 143 -0.59 -3.63 -17.14
C ALA A 143 -1.04 -3.15 -18.51
N LEU A 144 -0.55 -1.98 -18.95
CA LEU A 144 -0.90 -1.38 -20.23
C LEU A 144 -0.05 -1.92 -21.41
N VAL A 145 1.21 -2.24 -21.17
CA VAL A 145 2.18 -2.61 -22.22
C VAL A 145 2.48 -4.12 -22.25
N GLY A 146 2.34 -4.82 -21.12
CA GLY A 146 2.87 -6.16 -20.90
C GLY A 146 4.35 -6.09 -20.50
N TYR A 147 4.78 -6.96 -19.57
CA TYR A 147 6.13 -6.90 -19.01
C TYR A 147 7.23 -7.12 -20.06
N ASP A 148 7.07 -8.15 -20.89
CA ASP A 148 8.08 -8.48 -21.93
C ASP A 148 8.18 -7.35 -22.96
N ASN A 149 7.03 -6.82 -23.42
CA ASN A 149 6.99 -5.70 -24.34
C ASN A 149 7.59 -4.43 -23.73
N LEU A 150 7.32 -4.17 -22.45
CA LEU A 150 7.90 -3.02 -21.74
C LEU A 150 9.43 -3.12 -21.68
N CYS A 151 9.96 -4.33 -21.38
CA CYS A 151 11.40 -4.56 -21.35
C CYS A 151 12.04 -4.31 -22.74
N LEU A 152 11.41 -4.75 -23.82
CA LEU A 152 11.89 -4.47 -25.18
C LEU A 152 11.75 -2.98 -25.53
N MET A 153 10.61 -2.38 -25.25
CA MET A 153 10.32 -0.96 -25.53
C MET A 153 11.33 0.00 -24.88
N LEU A 154 11.85 -0.33 -23.69
CA LEU A 154 12.87 0.48 -23.02
C LEU A 154 14.18 0.60 -23.81
N TYR A 155 14.47 -0.36 -24.70
CA TYR A 155 15.67 -0.36 -25.56
C TYR A 155 15.37 0.05 -27.00
N ASP A 156 14.29 -0.47 -27.56
CA ASP A 156 13.97 -0.30 -28.98
C ASP A 156 13.21 1.00 -29.26
N GLU A 157 12.36 1.43 -28.33
CA GLU A 157 11.51 2.62 -28.44
C GLU A 157 11.51 3.47 -27.14
N PRO A 158 12.67 3.95 -26.65
CA PRO A 158 12.78 4.61 -25.35
C PRO A 158 11.94 5.89 -25.24
N GLU A 159 11.65 6.56 -26.36
CA GLU A 159 10.76 7.72 -26.38
C GLU A 159 9.30 7.34 -26.11
N LEU A 160 8.84 6.20 -26.63
CA LEU A 160 7.50 5.68 -26.34
C LEU A 160 7.41 5.22 -24.90
N ALA A 161 8.41 4.48 -24.40
CA ALA A 161 8.47 4.10 -23.00
C ALA A 161 8.34 5.33 -22.08
N ARG A 162 9.12 6.37 -22.35
CA ARG A 162 9.05 7.63 -21.58
C ARG A 162 7.66 8.24 -21.61
N LYS A 163 7.00 8.30 -22.77
CA LYS A 163 5.65 8.81 -22.90
C LYS A 163 4.63 8.02 -22.07
N VAL A 164 4.73 6.69 -22.09
CA VAL A 164 3.86 5.82 -21.28
C VAL A 164 4.05 6.11 -19.78
N PHE A 165 5.30 6.14 -19.30
CA PHE A 165 5.59 6.43 -17.90
C PHE A 165 5.17 7.86 -17.50
N ASP A 166 5.34 8.84 -18.38
CA ASP A 166 4.96 10.24 -18.13
C ASP A 166 3.43 10.39 -18.01
N ASP A 167 2.69 9.74 -18.90
CA ASP A 167 1.23 9.77 -18.88
C ASP A 167 0.62 9.06 -17.68
N ILE A 168 1.20 7.93 -17.25
CA ILE A 168 0.80 7.23 -16.04
C ILE A 168 1.18 8.06 -14.81
N GLY A 169 2.44 8.45 -14.71
CA GLY A 169 2.97 9.12 -13.52
C GLY A 169 2.31 10.47 -13.24
N SER A 170 2.09 11.29 -14.29
CA SER A 170 1.42 12.59 -14.13
C SER A 170 -0.01 12.46 -13.62
N ARG A 171 -0.74 11.44 -14.07
CA ARG A 171 -2.11 11.15 -13.62
C ARG A 171 -2.16 10.62 -12.20
N LEU A 172 -1.22 9.74 -11.83
CA LEU A 172 -1.11 9.27 -10.44
C LEU A 172 -0.72 10.42 -9.49
N VAL A 173 0.21 11.28 -9.88
CA VAL A 173 0.52 12.49 -9.07
C VAL A 173 -0.74 13.30 -8.84
N ARG A 174 -1.53 13.57 -9.90
CA ARG A 174 -2.78 14.32 -9.77
C ARG A 174 -3.81 13.62 -8.89
N TYR A 175 -3.96 12.29 -9.04
CA TYR A 175 -4.81 11.50 -8.17
C TYR A 175 -4.43 11.66 -6.68
N TYR A 176 -3.13 11.57 -6.37
CA TYR A 176 -2.65 11.70 -4.99
C TYR A 176 -2.72 13.15 -4.46
N GLU A 177 -2.60 14.18 -5.32
CA GLU A 177 -2.88 15.58 -4.93
C GLU A 177 -4.33 15.74 -4.47
N LEU A 178 -5.28 15.20 -5.24
CA LEU A 178 -6.70 15.21 -4.89
C LEU A 178 -6.96 14.47 -3.57
N ALA A 179 -6.40 13.26 -3.42
CA ALA A 179 -6.50 12.48 -2.19
C ALA A 179 -5.94 13.22 -0.98
N ALA A 180 -4.70 13.72 -1.08
CA ALA A 180 -4.02 14.40 0.02
C ALA A 180 -4.70 15.71 0.44
N SER A 181 -5.41 16.37 -0.46
CA SER A 181 -6.16 17.59 -0.16
C SER A 181 -7.44 17.37 0.66
N HIS A 182 -7.89 16.12 0.82
CA HIS A 182 -9.12 15.81 1.53
C HIS A 182 -8.89 15.67 3.05
N ASP A 183 -9.77 16.27 3.86
CA ASP A 183 -9.62 16.30 5.33
C ASP A 183 -9.74 14.93 5.99
N SER A 184 -10.49 14.00 5.41
CA SER A 184 -10.62 12.64 5.92
C SER A 184 -9.36 11.80 5.71
N VAL A 185 -8.45 12.20 4.82
CA VAL A 185 -7.20 11.50 4.54
C VAL A 185 -6.11 11.98 5.50
N CYS A 186 -5.43 11.05 6.18
CA CYS A 186 -4.33 11.38 7.09
C CYS A 186 -2.95 11.01 6.55
N ALA A 187 -2.86 10.07 5.63
CA ALA A 187 -1.62 9.63 4.99
C ALA A 187 -1.92 9.03 3.60
N ILE A 188 -0.86 8.78 2.83
CA ILE A 188 -0.93 8.19 1.49
C ILE A 188 -0.14 6.88 1.48
N ILE A 189 -0.67 5.84 0.83
CA ILE A 189 0.09 4.67 0.37
C ILE A 189 0.34 4.83 -1.12
N SER A 190 1.59 5.04 -1.51
CA SER A 190 2.02 4.90 -2.89
C SER A 190 2.37 3.43 -3.11
N ASN A 191 1.42 2.67 -3.66
CA ASN A 191 1.61 1.25 -3.92
C ASN A 191 2.15 1.03 -5.33
N ASP A 192 3.22 0.23 -5.45
CA ASP A 192 3.81 -0.14 -6.74
C ASP A 192 4.81 -1.29 -6.52
N ASP A 193 4.55 -2.46 -7.05
CA ASP A 193 5.45 -3.60 -6.89
C ASP A 193 6.66 -3.48 -7.80
N TRP A 194 7.87 -3.43 -7.20
CA TRP A 194 9.12 -3.17 -7.92
C TRP A 194 10.08 -4.36 -7.97
N GLY A 195 9.86 -5.37 -7.14
CA GLY A 195 10.85 -6.42 -6.95
C GLY A 195 10.38 -7.83 -7.26
N PHE A 196 11.26 -8.61 -7.86
CA PHE A 196 11.26 -10.06 -7.75
C PHE A 196 11.95 -10.49 -6.43
N LYS A 197 12.14 -11.78 -6.21
CA LYS A 197 12.79 -12.25 -4.97
C LYS A 197 14.25 -11.84 -4.82
N THR A 198 14.97 -11.58 -5.92
CA THR A 198 16.42 -11.38 -5.92
C THR A 198 16.88 -10.08 -6.54
N GLN A 199 15.98 -9.34 -7.17
CA GLN A 199 16.31 -8.09 -7.88
C GLN A 199 15.05 -7.26 -8.14
N THR A 200 15.23 -6.00 -8.53
CA THR A 200 14.14 -5.16 -9.05
C THR A 200 13.63 -5.68 -10.39
N MET A 201 12.34 -5.43 -10.69
CA MET A 201 11.69 -5.87 -11.95
C MET A 201 12.33 -5.26 -13.20
N LEU A 202 12.74 -4.00 -13.12
CA LEU A 202 13.60 -3.34 -14.12
C LEU A 202 14.99 -3.14 -13.53
N SER A 203 15.99 -2.87 -14.38
CA SER A 203 17.31 -2.46 -13.89
C SER A 203 17.20 -1.23 -12.97
N THR A 204 18.06 -1.12 -11.96
CA THR A 204 18.06 0.06 -11.08
C THR A 204 18.26 1.37 -11.84
N ALA A 205 18.96 1.33 -12.99
CA ALA A 205 19.08 2.49 -13.88
C ALA A 205 17.74 2.89 -14.48
N HIS A 206 16.96 1.93 -15.03
CA HIS A 206 15.64 2.19 -15.58
C HIS A 206 14.64 2.59 -14.48
N MET A 207 14.72 1.99 -13.27
CA MET A 207 13.89 2.43 -12.14
C MET A 207 14.13 3.91 -11.82
N ARG A 208 15.40 4.33 -11.77
CA ARG A 208 15.77 5.74 -11.50
C ARG A 208 15.40 6.70 -12.63
N GLU A 209 15.36 6.21 -13.86
CA GLU A 209 15.03 7.03 -15.03
C GLU A 209 13.53 7.18 -15.25
N TYR A 210 12.75 6.10 -15.13
CA TYR A 210 11.35 6.06 -15.56
C TYR A 210 10.35 6.02 -14.40
N VAL A 211 10.67 5.40 -13.27
CA VAL A 211 9.72 5.12 -12.17
C VAL A 211 9.89 6.09 -11.00
N PHE A 212 11.09 6.17 -10.43
CA PHE A 212 11.35 6.95 -9.21
C PHE A 212 11.06 8.44 -9.30
N PRO A 213 11.25 9.13 -10.45
CA PRO A 213 10.90 10.54 -10.55
C PRO A 213 9.42 10.83 -10.31
N TRP A 214 8.55 9.89 -10.67
CA TRP A 214 7.11 10.01 -10.45
C TRP A 214 6.73 9.73 -9.00
N HIS A 215 7.33 8.71 -8.40
CA HIS A 215 7.15 8.42 -6.98
C HIS A 215 7.63 9.58 -6.09
N LYS A 216 8.73 10.23 -6.44
CA LYS A 216 9.17 11.45 -5.77
C LYS A 216 8.12 12.56 -5.81
N LYS A 217 7.51 12.79 -6.97
CA LYS A 217 6.42 13.77 -7.12
C LYS A 217 5.16 13.39 -6.33
N ILE A 218 4.84 12.10 -6.23
CA ILE A 218 3.74 11.61 -5.38
C ILE A 218 4.03 11.92 -3.90
N VAL A 219 5.25 11.66 -3.44
CA VAL A 219 5.67 12.00 -2.06
C VAL A 219 5.59 13.50 -1.83
N GLU A 220 6.09 14.31 -2.76
CA GLU A 220 6.00 15.79 -2.70
C GLU A 220 4.55 16.28 -2.64
N ALA A 221 3.62 15.64 -3.39
CA ALA A 221 2.19 15.98 -3.36
C ALA A 221 1.57 15.71 -1.98
N GLY A 222 1.92 14.57 -1.34
CA GLY A 222 1.51 14.27 0.03
C GLY A 222 2.07 15.28 1.03
N HIS A 223 3.38 15.51 1.00
CA HIS A 223 4.07 16.42 1.92
C HIS A 223 3.58 17.87 1.80
N LYS A 224 3.29 18.36 0.58
CA LYS A 224 2.71 19.69 0.34
C LYS A 224 1.39 19.89 1.08
N ASN A 225 0.62 18.82 1.28
CA ASN A 225 -0.63 18.81 2.02
C ASN A 225 -0.45 18.41 3.51
N GLY A 226 0.79 18.32 3.99
CA GLY A 226 1.09 17.91 5.37
C GLY A 226 0.77 16.43 5.67
N LYS A 227 0.65 15.59 4.64
CA LYS A 227 0.36 14.17 4.76
C LYS A 227 1.63 13.35 4.56
N PRO A 228 1.98 12.46 5.50
CA PRO A 228 3.07 11.50 5.28
C PRO A 228 2.70 10.51 4.16
N VAL A 229 3.72 10.03 3.48
CA VAL A 229 3.58 9.07 2.38
C VAL A 229 4.41 7.84 2.65
N LEU A 230 3.79 6.68 2.61
CA LEU A 230 4.46 5.39 2.72
C LEU A 230 4.46 4.64 1.38
N LEU A 231 5.50 3.87 1.16
CA LEU A 231 5.62 2.96 0.02
C LEU A 231 5.08 1.58 0.42
N HIS A 232 4.15 1.03 -0.37
CA HIS A 232 3.94 -0.41 -0.41
C HIS A 232 4.57 -0.96 -1.68
N SER A 233 5.54 -1.85 -1.51
CA SER A 233 6.22 -2.50 -2.64
C SER A 233 6.80 -3.84 -2.20
N CYS A 234 6.43 -4.89 -2.94
CA CYS A 234 6.89 -6.25 -2.71
C CYS A 234 8.26 -6.52 -3.34
N GLY A 235 8.89 -7.61 -2.90
CA GLY A 235 10.12 -8.15 -3.47
C GLY A 235 11.41 -7.48 -2.97
N TYR A 236 12.49 -7.76 -3.68
CA TYR A 236 13.85 -7.32 -3.31
C TYR A 236 14.07 -5.84 -3.67
N LEU A 237 14.23 -5.01 -2.65
CA LEU A 237 14.43 -3.57 -2.80
C LEU A 237 15.70 -3.07 -2.09
N VAL A 238 16.54 -3.97 -1.56
CA VAL A 238 17.73 -3.59 -0.77
C VAL A 238 18.64 -2.62 -1.55
N ASP A 239 18.84 -2.84 -2.85
CA ASP A 239 19.70 -2.02 -3.72
C ASP A 239 19.14 -0.61 -3.99
N VAL A 240 17.87 -0.37 -3.70
CA VAL A 240 17.18 0.91 -3.95
C VAL A 240 16.65 1.57 -2.66
N MET A 241 16.94 1.00 -1.49
CA MET A 241 16.46 1.56 -0.23
C MET A 241 16.97 2.99 0.00
N GLU A 242 18.19 3.32 -0.43
CA GLU A 242 18.69 4.70 -0.33
C GLU A 242 17.92 5.65 -1.26
N ASP A 243 17.49 5.20 -2.43
CA ASP A 243 16.60 5.98 -3.29
C ASP A 243 15.23 6.21 -2.62
N ILE A 244 14.68 5.20 -1.93
CA ILE A 244 13.42 5.29 -1.20
C ILE A 244 13.53 6.31 -0.05
N ILE A 245 14.59 6.21 0.76
CA ILE A 245 14.76 7.00 1.97
C ILE A 245 15.21 8.43 1.67
N GLU A 246 16.28 8.60 0.88
CA GLU A 246 16.96 9.90 0.73
C GLU A 246 16.48 10.67 -0.50
N ASN A 247 16.29 9.99 -1.65
CA ASN A 247 15.93 10.65 -2.90
C ASN A 247 14.43 10.94 -2.98
N MET A 248 13.59 9.91 -2.80
CA MET A 248 12.13 10.03 -2.83
C MET A 248 11.54 10.51 -1.51
N ARG A 249 12.23 10.24 -0.37
CA ARG A 249 11.86 10.72 0.97
C ARG A 249 10.54 10.16 1.49
N TYR A 250 10.31 8.87 1.30
CA TYR A 250 9.19 8.18 1.92
C TYR A 250 9.27 8.20 3.45
N ASP A 251 8.12 8.37 4.11
CA ASP A 251 8.03 8.37 5.57
C ASP A 251 7.96 6.96 6.16
N GLY A 252 7.47 5.99 5.40
CA GLY A 252 7.36 4.60 5.79
C GLY A 252 7.47 3.64 4.62
N LYS A 253 7.80 2.38 4.91
CA LYS A 253 7.81 1.28 3.95
C LYS A 253 7.07 0.06 4.50
N HIS A 254 6.32 -0.56 3.67
CA HIS A 254 5.69 -1.86 3.65
C HIS A 254 5.95 -2.47 2.26
N SER A 255 6.28 -3.69 1.99
CA SER A 255 6.13 -4.97 2.58
C SER A 255 7.51 -5.58 2.93
N TYR A 256 7.52 -6.71 3.69
CA TYR A 256 8.73 -7.44 4.06
C TYR A 256 8.48 -8.95 3.98
N GLU A 257 9.49 -9.69 3.53
CA GLU A 257 9.47 -11.14 3.41
C GLU A 257 10.74 -11.71 4.03
N ASP A 258 10.64 -12.69 4.95
CA ASP A 258 11.80 -13.30 5.65
C ASP A 258 12.80 -13.94 4.69
N ALA A 259 12.33 -14.43 3.53
CA ALA A 259 13.18 -14.98 2.47
C ALA A 259 14.08 -13.93 1.78
N ILE A 260 13.81 -12.63 1.95
CA ILE A 260 14.55 -11.50 1.37
C ILE A 260 15.28 -10.74 2.47
N GLN A 261 14.54 -10.21 3.42
CA GLN A 261 15.01 -9.47 4.58
C GLN A 261 13.93 -9.52 5.65
N SER A 262 14.23 -10.09 6.80
CA SER A 262 13.28 -10.13 7.91
C SER A 262 12.96 -8.71 8.41
N VAL A 263 11.78 -8.55 8.99
CA VAL A 263 11.36 -7.25 9.53
C VAL A 263 12.27 -6.79 10.68
N GLU A 264 12.79 -7.73 11.44
CA GLU A 264 13.75 -7.48 12.52
C GLU A 264 15.06 -6.88 11.98
N GLU A 265 15.63 -7.45 10.90
CA GLU A 265 16.82 -6.94 10.23
C GLU A 265 16.56 -5.59 9.58
N ALA A 266 15.44 -5.46 8.85
CA ALA A 266 15.05 -4.20 8.24
C ALA A 266 14.89 -3.08 9.27
N TYR A 267 14.27 -3.38 10.42
CA TYR A 267 14.11 -2.41 11.49
C TYR A 267 15.49 -1.97 12.05
N GLU A 268 16.40 -2.92 12.37
CA GLU A 268 17.72 -2.59 12.89
C GLU A 268 18.52 -1.73 11.90
N GLN A 269 18.39 -2.01 10.60
CA GLN A 269 19.11 -1.30 9.56
C GLN A 269 18.59 0.11 9.29
N TYR A 270 17.26 0.30 9.34
CA TYR A 270 16.63 1.53 8.86
C TYR A 270 15.89 2.35 9.94
N LYS A 271 15.85 1.88 11.20
CA LYS A 271 15.22 2.61 12.33
C LYS A 271 15.70 4.05 12.42
N GLY A 272 14.77 4.95 12.67
CA GLY A 272 15.01 6.40 12.72
C GLY A 272 15.16 7.09 11.36
N ARG A 273 15.33 6.33 10.26
CA ARG A 273 15.42 6.87 8.90
C ARG A 273 14.10 6.78 8.15
N ILE A 274 13.41 5.64 8.25
CA ILE A 274 12.09 5.39 7.68
C ILE A 274 11.26 4.55 8.65
N ALA A 275 9.95 4.72 8.69
CA ALA A 275 9.08 3.85 9.47
C ALA A 275 8.94 2.48 8.80
N ILE A 276 8.96 1.41 9.61
CA ILE A 276 8.80 0.03 9.18
C ILE A 276 7.38 -0.41 9.52
N LEU A 277 6.63 -0.82 8.52
CA LEU A 277 5.21 -1.12 8.66
C LEU A 277 4.93 -2.60 8.36
N GLY A 278 4.17 -3.26 9.20
CA GLY A 278 3.87 -4.68 9.09
C GLY A 278 5.13 -5.55 9.27
N GLY A 279 5.30 -6.53 8.40
CA GLY A 279 6.53 -7.31 8.27
C GLY A 279 6.52 -8.67 8.93
N MET A 280 5.43 -9.09 9.61
CA MET A 280 5.27 -10.49 9.97
C MET A 280 5.09 -11.31 8.69
N ASP A 281 6.11 -12.09 8.33
CA ASP A 281 6.13 -12.85 7.08
C ASP A 281 4.85 -13.67 6.90
N VAL A 282 4.21 -13.56 5.72
CA VAL A 282 2.92 -14.22 5.46
C VAL A 282 3.06 -15.74 5.51
N HIS A 283 4.19 -16.30 5.03
CA HIS A 283 4.44 -17.73 5.12
C HIS A 283 4.56 -18.17 6.59
N PHE A 284 5.29 -17.40 7.42
CA PHE A 284 5.39 -17.65 8.86
C PHE A 284 3.98 -17.62 9.51
N VAL A 285 3.16 -16.63 9.20
CA VAL A 285 1.78 -16.55 9.71
C VAL A 285 0.92 -17.73 9.24
N CYS A 286 1.18 -18.28 8.05
CA CYS A 286 0.43 -19.44 7.54
C CYS A 286 0.84 -20.77 8.17
N THR A 287 2.09 -20.94 8.55
CA THR A 287 2.69 -22.25 8.88
C THR A 287 2.96 -22.46 10.36
N GLU A 288 3.09 -21.39 11.12
CA GLU A 288 3.42 -21.45 12.54
C GLU A 288 2.16 -21.53 13.43
N THR A 289 2.37 -21.89 14.69
CA THR A 289 1.29 -21.94 15.68
C THR A 289 0.88 -20.52 16.13
N PRO A 290 -0.38 -20.31 16.57
CA PRO A 290 -0.82 -19.05 17.13
C PRO A 290 0.09 -18.51 18.24
N GLU A 291 0.61 -19.40 19.10
CA GLU A 291 1.51 -19.05 20.21
C GLU A 291 2.87 -18.52 19.70
N ALA A 292 3.45 -19.16 18.66
CA ALA A 292 4.70 -18.72 18.05
C ALA A 292 4.54 -17.36 17.35
N ILE A 293 3.41 -17.17 16.67
CA ILE A 293 3.07 -15.89 16.01
C ILE A 293 2.92 -14.77 17.04
N ALA A 294 2.15 -14.99 18.11
CA ALA A 294 1.99 -14.03 19.19
C ALA A 294 3.32 -13.71 19.89
N ALA A 295 4.17 -14.72 20.10
CA ALA A 295 5.50 -14.53 20.70
C ALA A 295 6.40 -13.63 19.83
N ARG A 296 6.48 -13.87 18.50
CA ARG A 296 7.25 -13.05 17.57
C ARG A 296 6.70 -11.62 17.49
N ALA A 297 5.38 -11.47 17.42
CA ALA A 297 4.71 -10.17 17.42
C ALA A 297 5.04 -9.35 18.67
N LYS A 298 4.98 -10.00 19.86
CA LYS A 298 5.33 -9.37 21.13
C LYS A 298 6.81 -8.96 21.17
N ALA A 299 7.71 -9.85 20.78
CA ALA A 299 9.15 -9.57 20.73
C ALA A 299 9.48 -8.37 19.81
N MET A 300 8.77 -8.25 18.66
CA MET A 300 8.95 -7.13 17.75
C MET A 300 8.44 -5.82 18.35
N LEU A 301 7.31 -5.83 19.04
CA LEU A 301 6.79 -4.65 19.75
C LEU A 301 7.73 -4.21 20.90
N GLU A 302 8.29 -5.15 21.66
CA GLU A 302 9.26 -4.87 22.72
C GLU A 302 10.56 -4.27 22.15
N ARG A 303 11.06 -4.80 21.04
CA ARG A 303 12.24 -4.30 20.31
C ARG A 303 12.09 -2.83 19.93
N THR A 304 10.90 -2.44 19.49
CA THR A 304 10.62 -1.14 18.89
C THR A 304 10.10 -0.09 19.88
N ALA A 305 9.71 -0.52 21.08
CA ALA A 305 9.00 0.31 22.08
C ALA A 305 9.73 1.60 22.47
N LYS A 306 11.07 1.61 22.48
CA LYS A 306 11.85 2.78 22.93
C LYS A 306 12.20 3.76 21.82
N ILE A 307 12.27 3.30 20.58
CA ILE A 307 12.71 4.09 19.42
C ILE A 307 11.52 4.53 18.59
N GLY A 308 10.47 3.69 18.51
CA GLY A 308 9.29 3.92 17.68
C GLY A 308 9.53 3.63 16.19
N GLY A 309 8.67 4.22 15.34
CA GLY A 309 8.76 4.03 13.90
C GLY A 309 8.37 2.62 13.43
N TYR A 310 7.56 1.90 14.21
CA TYR A 310 7.06 0.57 13.87
C TYR A 310 5.56 0.43 14.14
N ALA A 311 4.86 -0.23 13.22
CA ALA A 311 3.49 -0.71 13.42
C ALA A 311 3.40 -2.19 13.05
N LEU A 312 2.81 -3.00 13.92
CA LEU A 312 2.69 -4.46 13.77
C LEU A 312 1.65 -4.82 12.71
N GLY A 313 1.95 -5.74 11.83
CA GLY A 313 1.05 -6.29 10.83
C GLY A 313 1.73 -7.35 9.97
N THR A 314 1.03 -7.87 8.97
CA THR A 314 1.60 -8.85 8.04
C THR A 314 2.68 -8.25 7.15
N GLY A 315 3.50 -9.11 6.56
CA GLY A 315 4.56 -8.71 5.63
C GLY A 315 4.05 -8.30 4.25
N ASN A 316 2.75 -8.48 4.00
CA ASN A 316 2.07 -8.09 2.77
C ASN A 316 0.61 -7.71 3.12
N SER A 317 -0.39 -8.13 2.36
CA SER A 317 -1.80 -8.15 2.75
C SER A 317 -2.17 -9.50 3.36
N VAL A 318 -3.40 -9.63 3.88
CA VAL A 318 -3.90 -10.90 4.41
C VAL A 318 -4.70 -11.63 3.31
N PRO A 319 -4.09 -12.58 2.56
CA PRO A 319 -4.79 -13.33 1.51
C PRO A 319 -5.71 -14.41 2.10
N ASP A 320 -6.59 -14.97 1.24
CA ASP A 320 -7.63 -15.93 1.65
C ASP A 320 -7.09 -17.23 2.27
N TYR A 321 -5.84 -17.60 1.97
CA TYR A 321 -5.20 -18.80 2.50
C TYR A 321 -4.56 -18.62 3.88
N VAL A 322 -4.55 -17.41 4.45
CA VAL A 322 -4.07 -17.19 5.82
C VAL A 322 -5.10 -17.69 6.83
N PRO A 323 -4.73 -18.61 7.73
CA PRO A 323 -5.63 -19.06 8.81
C PRO A 323 -6.04 -17.86 9.67
N LYS A 324 -7.34 -17.68 9.87
CA LYS A 324 -7.86 -16.53 10.63
C LYS A 324 -7.37 -16.52 12.07
N GLU A 325 -7.33 -17.68 12.72
CA GLU A 325 -6.82 -17.84 14.08
C GLU A 325 -5.37 -17.35 14.22
N ASN A 326 -4.55 -17.58 13.22
CA ASN A 326 -3.16 -17.13 13.19
C ASN A 326 -3.06 -15.62 13.04
N TYR A 327 -3.88 -15.05 12.12
CA TYR A 327 -3.97 -13.61 11.97
C TYR A 327 -4.46 -12.93 13.27
N TYR A 328 -5.49 -13.50 13.91
CA TYR A 328 -6.00 -12.95 15.17
C TYR A 328 -4.98 -13.10 16.30
N ALA A 329 -4.23 -14.18 16.39
CA ALA A 329 -3.16 -14.33 17.37
C ALA A 329 -2.11 -13.21 17.27
N MET A 330 -1.80 -12.73 16.05
CA MET A 330 -0.92 -11.59 15.83
C MET A 330 -1.53 -10.28 16.35
N ILE A 331 -2.75 -9.94 15.89
CA ILE A 331 -3.34 -8.64 16.24
C ILE A 331 -3.84 -8.55 17.69
N ASP A 332 -4.17 -9.69 18.30
CA ASP A 332 -4.65 -9.74 19.69
C ASP A 332 -3.56 -9.37 20.70
N VAL A 333 -2.30 -9.47 20.36
CA VAL A 333 -1.18 -8.92 21.16
C VAL A 333 -1.35 -7.41 21.40
N VAL A 334 -1.98 -6.70 20.45
CA VAL A 334 -2.27 -5.26 20.54
C VAL A 334 -3.67 -4.98 21.05
N ARG A 335 -4.67 -5.80 20.67
CA ARG A 335 -6.07 -5.63 21.03
C ARG A 335 -6.37 -5.96 22.50
N GLY A 336 -5.70 -7.00 23.03
CA GLY A 336 -5.92 -7.49 24.39
C GLY A 336 -5.34 -6.61 25.49
N GLY A 337 -4.56 -5.58 25.16
CA GLY A 337 -3.83 -4.76 26.14
C GLY A 337 -2.84 -5.61 26.96
N VAL A 338 -1.57 -5.42 26.72
CA VAL A 338 -0.51 -5.96 27.63
C VAL A 338 -0.47 -5.13 28.88
#